data_753e6e00553ae19c47d3c2006f0eeb3e
#
_entry.id   753e6e00553ae19c47d3c2006f0eeb3e
#
_cell.length_a   1.000
_cell.length_b   1.000
_cell.length_c   1.000
_cell.angle_alpha   90.00
_cell.angle_beta   90.00
_cell.angle_gamma   90.00
#
_symmetry.space_group_name_H-M   'P 1'
#
loop_
_entity.id
_entity.type
_entity.pdbx_description
1 polymer ?
#
loop_
_entity_poly.entity_id
_entity_poly.type
_entity_poly.pdbx_seq_one_letter_code
_entity_poly.pdbx_strand_id
1 'polypeptide(L)'
;DGYLDNWFQVYPLLNEFNLKAHIFLITSFIGNGPVRHSPGKEYSHRDCEHQIATGNADNVMLRWSEVNEMLQSGLVEFHVHTHTHTRWDKKFTSREEQCKHLRQDLLSGREYLKEMTGKCSKHLCWPEGYYNKDYIQIAEELGFHYLYTTERRMNAPAKGAARIGRISTKERESCAWLKRRLFYYTTPFFSSLLALHKGPRLPDD
;
A
#
# COMPACT_ATOMS: atom_id res chain seq x y z
N ASP A 1 -0.11 3.41 -3.38
CA ASP A 1 0.93 3.39 -4.42
C ASP A 1 1.70 4.72 -4.52
N GLY A 2 1.13 5.82 -4.01
CA GLY A 2 1.76 7.14 -4.09
C GLY A 2 1.39 7.92 -5.36
N TYR A 3 0.19 7.71 -5.89
CA TYR A 3 -0.30 8.51 -7.03
C TYR A 3 -0.54 9.98 -6.66
N LEU A 4 -0.44 10.85 -7.66
CA LEU A 4 -0.57 12.30 -7.53
C LEU A 4 -1.93 12.76 -6.97
N ASP A 5 -2.99 11.98 -7.19
CA ASP A 5 -4.32 12.24 -6.64
C ASP A 5 -4.34 12.27 -5.10
N ASN A 6 -3.40 11.58 -4.44
CA ASN A 6 -3.24 11.68 -2.99
C ASN A 6 -2.91 13.11 -2.54
N TRP A 7 -2.18 13.87 -3.35
CA TRP A 7 -1.87 15.27 -3.07
C TRP A 7 -3.05 16.21 -3.35
N PHE A 8 -3.67 16.09 -4.52
CA PHE A 8 -4.68 17.05 -4.95
C PHE A 8 -6.12 16.72 -4.53
N GLN A 9 -6.42 15.46 -4.27
CA GLN A 9 -7.79 15.03 -3.93
C GLN A 9 -7.88 14.51 -2.49
N VAL A 10 -6.98 13.62 -2.08
CA VAL A 10 -7.08 12.98 -0.77
C VAL A 10 -6.63 13.92 0.34
N TYR A 11 -5.47 14.53 0.21
CA TYR A 11 -4.89 15.38 1.27
C TYR A 11 -5.76 16.58 1.65
N PRO A 12 -6.38 17.32 0.72
CA PRO A 12 -7.34 18.37 1.09
C PRO A 12 -8.53 17.87 1.91
N LEU A 13 -9.07 16.70 1.58
CA LEU A 13 -10.15 16.08 2.36
C LEU A 13 -9.69 15.64 3.76
N LEU A 14 -8.48 15.13 3.89
CA LEU A 14 -7.92 14.78 5.20
C LEU A 14 -7.79 16.03 6.08
N ASN A 15 -7.36 17.15 5.52
CA ASN A 15 -7.29 18.44 6.22
C ASN A 15 -8.69 18.95 6.60
N GLU A 16 -9.64 18.97 5.66
CA GLU A 16 -11.00 19.45 5.88
C GLU A 16 -11.71 18.70 7.01
N PHE A 17 -11.59 17.37 7.02
CA PHE A 17 -12.27 16.50 7.98
C PHE A 17 -11.39 16.11 9.18
N ASN A 18 -10.16 16.61 9.28
CA ASN A 18 -9.17 16.25 10.31
C ASN A 18 -9.01 14.72 10.46
N LEU A 19 -8.90 14.02 9.34
CA LEU A 19 -8.75 12.58 9.29
C LEU A 19 -7.28 12.18 9.11
N LYS A 20 -6.90 11.06 9.73
CA LYS A 20 -5.58 10.47 9.56
C LYS A 20 -5.57 9.36 8.52
N ALA A 21 -4.49 9.26 7.77
CA ALA A 21 -4.32 8.22 6.76
C ALA A 21 -2.92 7.62 6.74
N HIS A 22 -2.84 6.36 6.33
CA HIS A 22 -1.59 5.68 5.97
C HIS A 22 -1.53 5.56 4.45
N ILE A 23 -0.47 6.06 3.84
CA ILE A 23 -0.22 5.94 2.40
C ILE A 23 1.00 5.06 2.17
N PHE A 24 0.84 4.04 1.35
CA PHE A 24 1.90 3.09 1.01
C PHE A 24 2.54 3.49 -0.31
N LEU A 25 3.86 3.75 -0.31
CA LEU A 25 4.60 4.26 -1.46
C LEU A 25 5.38 3.16 -2.16
N ILE A 26 5.29 3.14 -3.48
CA ILE A 26 6.25 2.48 -4.34
C ILE A 26 7.43 3.44 -4.48
N THR A 27 8.45 3.25 -3.65
CA THR A 27 9.43 4.30 -3.38
C THR A 27 10.30 4.69 -4.59
N SER A 28 10.48 3.79 -5.57
CA SER A 28 11.21 4.10 -6.81
C SER A 28 10.41 4.95 -7.80
N PHE A 29 9.09 5.08 -7.61
CA PHE A 29 8.25 5.86 -8.53
C PHE A 29 8.04 7.30 -8.05
N ILE A 30 8.39 7.61 -6.80
CA ILE A 30 8.23 8.95 -6.24
C ILE A 30 9.28 9.88 -6.83
N GLY A 31 8.81 10.98 -7.41
CA GLY A 31 9.63 11.94 -8.14
C GLY A 31 10.37 12.92 -7.24
N ASN A 32 11.32 13.64 -7.84
CA ASN A 32 11.99 14.77 -7.23
C ASN A 32 11.47 16.07 -7.85
N GLY A 33 11.56 17.18 -7.11
CA GLY A 33 11.16 18.50 -7.59
C GLY A 33 10.36 19.29 -6.56
N PRO A 34 9.98 20.55 -6.87
CA PRO A 34 9.17 21.35 -5.97
C PRO A 34 7.74 20.80 -5.88
N VAL A 35 7.04 21.21 -4.82
CA VAL A 35 5.60 20.93 -4.64
C VAL A 35 4.83 21.52 -5.82
N ARG A 36 3.87 20.74 -6.33
CA ARG A 36 3.00 21.17 -7.42
C ARG A 36 1.78 21.90 -6.88
N HIS A 37 1.39 22.97 -7.58
CA HIS A 37 0.23 23.80 -7.22
C HIS A 37 -0.98 23.56 -8.14
N SER A 38 -0.83 22.72 -9.17
CA SER A 38 -1.90 22.35 -10.09
C SER A 38 -1.83 20.86 -10.41
N PRO A 39 -2.96 20.15 -10.45
CA PRO A 39 -3.00 18.71 -10.74
C PRO A 39 -2.58 18.38 -12.18
N GLY A 40 -2.59 19.38 -13.08
CA GLY A 40 -2.32 19.14 -14.49
C GLY A 40 -3.44 18.34 -15.16
N LYS A 41 -3.04 17.42 -16.05
CA LYS A 41 -3.97 16.52 -16.76
C LYS A 41 -4.41 15.39 -15.81
N GLU A 42 -5.70 15.08 -15.81
CA GLU A 42 -6.21 13.89 -15.16
C GLU A 42 -5.92 12.63 -15.99
N TYR A 43 -5.53 11.59 -15.30
CA TYR A 43 -5.20 10.29 -15.91
C TYR A 43 -6.09 9.19 -15.32
N SER A 44 -6.60 8.29 -16.17
CA SER A 44 -7.19 7.06 -15.68
C SER A 44 -6.12 6.15 -15.05
N HIS A 45 -6.52 5.19 -14.22
CA HIS A 45 -5.57 4.24 -13.62
C HIS A 45 -4.69 3.55 -14.67
N ARG A 46 -5.27 3.14 -15.79
CA ARG A 46 -4.54 2.53 -16.92
C ARG A 46 -3.53 3.50 -17.56
N ASP A 47 -3.90 4.78 -17.68
CA ASP A 47 -2.99 5.79 -18.23
C ASP A 47 -1.84 6.07 -17.24
N CYS A 48 -2.11 6.05 -15.93
CA CYS A 48 -1.06 6.15 -14.90
C CYS A 48 -0.05 5.01 -15.05
N GLU A 49 -0.51 3.76 -15.17
CA GLU A 49 0.37 2.60 -15.39
C GLU A 49 1.21 2.78 -16.68
N HIS A 50 0.60 3.29 -17.75
CA HIS A 50 1.32 3.59 -19.00
C HIS A 50 2.38 4.69 -18.82
N GLN A 51 2.06 5.79 -18.12
CA GLN A 51 3.02 6.85 -17.82
C GLN A 51 4.23 6.30 -17.03
N ILE A 52 4.00 5.47 -16.03
CA ILE A 52 5.06 4.83 -15.25
C ILE A 52 5.92 3.93 -16.14
N ALA A 53 5.29 3.05 -16.93
CA ALA A 53 5.98 2.11 -17.81
C ALA A 53 6.83 2.80 -18.91
N THR A 54 6.45 4.01 -19.32
CA THR A 54 7.17 4.83 -20.34
C THR A 54 8.18 5.81 -19.73
N GLY A 55 8.46 5.73 -18.42
CA GLY A 55 9.45 6.58 -17.74
C GLY A 55 8.94 7.98 -17.39
N ASN A 56 7.63 8.22 -17.50
CA ASN A 56 6.99 9.50 -17.19
C ASN A 56 6.26 9.47 -15.83
N ALA A 57 6.80 8.74 -14.86
CA ALA A 57 6.19 8.58 -13.54
C ALA A 57 5.89 9.91 -12.83
N ASP A 58 6.72 10.94 -13.03
CA ASP A 58 6.51 12.26 -12.43
C ASP A 58 5.18 12.93 -12.86
N ASN A 59 4.58 12.54 -13.96
CA ASN A 59 3.27 13.06 -14.37
C ASN A 59 2.12 12.55 -13.49
N VAL A 60 2.29 11.41 -12.82
CA VAL A 60 1.19 10.68 -12.17
C VAL A 60 1.51 10.23 -10.76
N MET A 61 2.75 10.35 -10.31
CA MET A 61 3.19 9.97 -8.97
C MET A 61 3.50 11.21 -8.13
N LEU A 62 3.47 11.07 -6.82
CA LEU A 62 3.90 12.09 -5.86
C LEU A 62 5.37 12.46 -6.06
N ARG A 63 5.74 13.64 -5.57
CA ARG A 63 7.12 14.05 -5.34
C ARG A 63 7.47 13.99 -3.86
N TRP A 64 8.72 13.80 -3.54
CA TRP A 64 9.18 13.77 -2.15
C TRP A 64 8.91 15.08 -1.39
N SER A 65 8.89 16.22 -2.07
CA SER A 65 8.48 17.49 -1.47
C SER A 65 7.02 17.46 -0.99
N GLU A 66 6.12 16.89 -1.78
CA GLU A 66 4.70 16.72 -1.43
C GLU A 66 4.51 15.68 -0.32
N VAL A 67 5.25 14.56 -0.38
CA VAL A 67 5.30 13.56 0.69
C VAL A 67 5.70 14.20 2.01
N ASN A 68 6.75 15.03 2.01
CA ASN A 68 7.25 15.68 3.22
C ASN A 68 6.26 16.74 3.75
N GLU A 69 5.58 17.48 2.90
CA GLU A 69 4.55 18.44 3.32
C GLU A 69 3.35 17.73 3.96
N MET A 70 2.86 16.64 3.34
CA MET A 70 1.80 15.81 3.91
C MET A 70 2.24 15.17 5.26
N LEU A 71 3.49 14.74 5.37
CA LEU A 71 4.04 14.17 6.61
C LEU A 71 4.10 15.21 7.73
N GLN A 72 4.49 16.46 7.42
CA GLN A 72 4.58 17.56 8.38
C GLN A 72 3.22 17.97 8.94
N SER A 73 2.14 17.75 8.19
CA SER A 73 0.77 18.02 8.68
C SER A 73 0.39 17.17 9.89
N GLY A 74 1.06 16.03 10.10
CA GLY A 74 0.70 15.04 11.12
C GLY A 74 -0.57 14.23 10.82
N LEU A 75 -1.19 14.44 9.67
CA LEU A 75 -2.38 13.68 9.24
C LEU A 75 -2.03 12.45 8.41
N VAL A 76 -0.85 12.43 7.78
CA VAL A 76 -0.45 11.33 6.89
C VAL A 76 0.81 10.66 7.42
N GLU A 77 0.77 9.35 7.48
CA GLU A 77 1.95 8.51 7.68
C GLU A 77 2.26 7.75 6.38
N PHE A 78 3.53 7.72 6.00
CA PHE A 78 3.98 7.03 4.80
C PHE A 78 4.70 5.74 5.13
N HIS A 79 4.37 4.70 4.34
CA HIS A 79 4.85 3.34 4.53
C HIS A 79 5.28 2.72 3.21
N VAL A 80 5.91 1.54 3.29
CA VAL A 80 6.49 0.87 2.13
C VAL A 80 5.45 0.02 1.39
N HIS A 81 5.39 0.19 0.05
CA HIS A 81 4.69 -0.69 -0.89
C HIS A 81 5.70 -1.36 -1.83
N THR A 82 6.78 -1.88 -1.26
CA THR A 82 8.04 -2.28 -1.91
C THR A 82 8.78 -1.10 -2.60
N HIS A 83 9.94 -1.35 -3.17
CA HIS A 83 10.67 -0.34 -3.94
C HIS A 83 10.17 -0.27 -5.38
N THR A 84 9.97 -1.42 -6.02
CA THR A 84 9.73 -1.52 -7.46
C THR A 84 8.33 -1.98 -7.85
N HIS A 85 7.47 -2.36 -6.88
CA HIS A 85 6.15 -2.98 -7.09
C HIS A 85 6.19 -4.27 -7.92
N THR A 86 7.33 -4.96 -7.91
CA THR A 86 7.54 -6.14 -8.74
C THR A 86 6.92 -7.40 -8.10
N ARG A 87 6.17 -8.16 -8.89
CA ARG A 87 5.69 -9.50 -8.56
C ARG A 87 6.79 -10.51 -8.86
N TRP A 88 7.67 -10.73 -7.87
CA TRP A 88 8.84 -11.61 -8.00
C TRP A 88 8.45 -13.06 -8.26
N ASP A 89 7.30 -13.49 -7.75
CA ASP A 89 6.71 -14.81 -8.02
C ASP A 89 6.32 -15.02 -9.49
N LYS A 90 5.96 -13.96 -10.20
CA LYS A 90 5.67 -14.01 -11.65
C LYS A 90 6.95 -13.89 -12.50
N LYS A 91 8.01 -13.31 -11.92
CA LYS A 91 9.24 -13.01 -12.67
C LYS A 91 10.26 -14.14 -12.63
N PHE A 92 10.29 -14.91 -11.56
CA PHE A 92 11.19 -16.04 -11.38
C PHE A 92 10.42 -17.29 -11.00
N THR A 93 10.85 -18.43 -11.53
CA THR A 93 10.35 -19.76 -11.13
C THR A 93 11.06 -20.31 -9.90
N SER A 94 12.33 -19.96 -9.71
CA SER A 94 13.10 -20.33 -8.54
C SER A 94 12.67 -19.54 -7.31
N ARG A 95 12.27 -20.29 -6.26
CA ARG A 95 11.89 -19.73 -4.95
C ARG A 95 13.04 -18.96 -4.30
N GLU A 96 14.27 -19.45 -4.46
CA GLU A 96 15.47 -18.79 -3.95
C GLU A 96 15.66 -17.40 -4.60
N GLU A 97 15.53 -17.32 -5.92
CA GLU A 97 15.63 -16.04 -6.63
C GLU A 97 14.50 -15.08 -6.27
N GLN A 98 13.27 -15.58 -6.15
CA GLN A 98 12.13 -14.79 -5.67
C GLN A 98 12.44 -14.15 -4.30
N CYS A 99 12.89 -14.97 -3.34
CA CYS A 99 13.22 -14.53 -1.98
C CYS A 99 14.40 -13.53 -1.95
N LYS A 100 15.45 -13.80 -2.72
CA LYS A 100 16.62 -12.94 -2.84
C LYS A 100 16.23 -11.54 -3.37
N HIS A 101 15.47 -11.50 -4.46
CA HIS A 101 15.04 -10.25 -5.07
C HIS A 101 14.03 -9.48 -4.22
N LEU A 102 13.08 -10.20 -3.57
CA LEU A 102 12.15 -9.57 -2.64
C LEU A 102 12.88 -8.94 -1.46
N ARG A 103 13.85 -9.63 -0.86
CA ARG A 103 14.63 -9.10 0.26
C ARG A 103 15.32 -7.79 -0.12
N GLN A 104 15.95 -7.74 -1.28
CA GLN A 104 16.61 -6.52 -1.76
C GLN A 104 15.60 -5.40 -2.03
N ASP A 105 14.47 -5.71 -2.64
CA ASP A 105 13.41 -4.76 -2.96
C ASP A 105 12.79 -4.14 -1.69
N LEU A 106 12.50 -4.95 -0.68
CA LEU A 106 11.99 -4.48 0.61
C LEU A 106 13.03 -3.64 1.37
N LEU A 107 14.29 -4.06 1.38
CA LEU A 107 15.38 -3.33 2.03
C LEU A 107 15.56 -1.96 1.36
N SER A 108 15.66 -1.93 0.02
CA SER A 108 15.78 -0.69 -0.74
C SER A 108 14.61 0.25 -0.48
N GLY A 109 13.37 -0.27 -0.49
CA GLY A 109 12.17 0.53 -0.21
C GLY A 109 12.18 1.16 1.18
N ARG A 110 12.59 0.38 2.19
CA ARG A 110 12.66 0.85 3.59
C ARG A 110 13.75 1.90 3.79
N GLU A 111 14.94 1.66 3.24
CA GLU A 111 16.08 2.56 3.37
C GLU A 111 15.81 3.88 2.64
N TYR A 112 15.26 3.80 1.43
CA TYR A 112 14.96 4.99 0.63
C TYR A 112 13.85 5.83 1.27
N LEU A 113 12.79 5.20 1.80
CA LEU A 113 11.77 5.92 2.57
C LEU A 113 12.37 6.62 3.79
N LYS A 114 13.27 5.93 4.53
CA LYS A 114 13.95 6.50 5.70
C LYS A 114 14.85 7.66 5.32
N GLU A 115 15.61 7.54 4.23
CA GLU A 115 16.47 8.60 3.72
C GLU A 115 15.66 9.88 3.40
N MET A 116 14.54 9.71 2.69
CA MET A 116 13.74 10.83 2.18
C MET A 116 12.83 11.48 3.23
N THR A 117 12.45 10.75 4.28
CA THR A 117 11.47 11.23 5.28
C THR A 117 12.00 11.28 6.71
N GLY A 118 13.18 10.70 6.98
CA GLY A 118 13.70 10.49 8.33
C GLY A 118 12.93 9.43 9.14
N LYS A 119 11.93 8.77 8.58
CA LYS A 119 11.05 7.81 9.28
C LYS A 119 11.31 6.37 8.85
N CYS A 120 11.48 5.49 9.85
CA CYS A 120 11.51 4.03 9.61
C CYS A 120 10.10 3.48 9.65
N SER A 121 9.64 2.89 8.54
CA SER A 121 8.36 2.19 8.51
C SER A 121 8.48 0.77 9.04
N LYS A 122 7.51 0.37 9.88
CA LYS A 122 7.27 -1.02 10.28
C LYS A 122 6.10 -1.65 9.52
N HIS A 123 5.51 -0.92 8.59
CA HIS A 123 4.34 -1.29 7.82
C HIS A 123 4.71 -1.58 6.38
N LEU A 124 4.18 -2.68 5.83
CA LEU A 124 4.35 -3.10 4.45
C LEU A 124 2.99 -3.48 3.85
N CYS A 125 2.68 -2.96 2.68
CA CYS A 125 1.57 -3.45 1.87
C CYS A 125 2.12 -4.28 0.71
N TRP A 126 1.57 -5.48 0.51
CA TRP A 126 2.01 -6.38 -0.56
C TRP A 126 1.52 -5.93 -1.93
N PRO A 127 2.37 -5.89 -2.98
CA PRO A 127 1.95 -5.63 -4.35
C PRO A 127 0.86 -6.62 -4.80
N GLU A 128 -0.24 -6.10 -5.34
CA GLU A 128 -1.43 -6.88 -5.71
C GLU A 128 -1.99 -7.76 -4.56
N GLY A 129 -1.51 -7.58 -3.34
CA GLY A 129 -1.88 -8.39 -2.18
C GLY A 129 -1.27 -9.79 -2.15
N TYR A 130 -0.31 -10.09 -3.02
CA TYR A 130 0.34 -11.41 -3.05
C TYR A 130 1.46 -11.53 -2.03
N TYR A 131 1.47 -12.65 -1.33
CA TYR A 131 2.49 -13.04 -0.38
C TYR A 131 2.44 -14.56 -0.14
N ASN A 132 3.48 -15.10 0.46
CA ASN A 132 3.57 -16.48 0.93
C ASN A 132 4.33 -16.53 2.27
N LYS A 133 4.56 -17.71 2.82
CA LYS A 133 5.23 -17.88 4.13
C LYS A 133 6.66 -17.30 4.14
N ASP A 134 7.43 -17.52 3.07
CA ASP A 134 8.79 -16.97 2.97
C ASP A 134 8.79 -15.45 2.88
N TYR A 135 7.83 -14.88 2.16
CA TYR A 135 7.69 -13.43 2.02
C TYR A 135 7.38 -12.77 3.36
N ILE A 136 6.50 -13.40 4.17
CA ILE A 136 6.22 -12.95 5.54
C ILE A 136 7.51 -12.99 6.37
N GLN A 137 8.22 -14.13 6.37
CA GLN A 137 9.45 -14.29 7.13
C GLN A 137 10.50 -13.24 6.75
N ILE A 138 10.72 -13.01 5.45
CA ILE A 138 11.66 -11.99 4.97
C ILE A 138 11.25 -10.58 5.44
N ALA A 139 9.97 -10.25 5.39
CA ALA A 139 9.48 -8.96 5.84
C ALA A 139 9.70 -8.77 7.36
N GLU A 140 9.43 -9.80 8.17
CA GLU A 140 9.64 -9.79 9.62
C GLU A 140 11.12 -9.65 9.98
N GLU A 141 12.01 -10.40 9.31
CA GLU A 141 13.47 -10.30 9.47
C GLU A 141 14.00 -8.89 9.13
N LEU A 142 13.37 -8.21 8.16
CA LEU A 142 13.67 -6.84 7.80
C LEU A 142 12.99 -5.80 8.72
N GLY A 143 12.27 -6.23 9.77
CA GLY A 143 11.65 -5.35 10.76
C GLY A 143 10.31 -4.76 10.36
N PHE A 144 9.64 -5.32 9.36
CA PHE A 144 8.23 -5.05 9.09
C PHE A 144 7.36 -5.91 10.02
N HIS A 145 6.46 -5.29 10.78
CA HIS A 145 5.62 -5.98 11.75
C HIS A 145 4.14 -5.95 11.38
N TYR A 146 3.74 -5.02 10.50
CA TYR A 146 2.36 -4.83 10.07
C TYR A 146 2.26 -5.06 8.57
N LEU A 147 1.77 -6.25 8.17
CA LEU A 147 1.75 -6.68 6.77
C LEU A 147 0.31 -6.64 6.22
N TYR A 148 0.06 -5.75 5.27
CA TYR A 148 -1.26 -5.49 4.72
C TYR A 148 -1.51 -6.31 3.46
N THR A 149 -2.63 -7.01 3.46
CA THR A 149 -3.07 -7.90 2.38
C THR A 149 -4.31 -7.35 1.70
N THR A 150 -4.80 -8.03 0.65
CA THR A 150 -6.11 -7.79 0.05
C THR A 150 -7.20 -8.70 0.60
N GLU A 151 -6.89 -9.48 1.62
CA GLU A 151 -7.84 -10.41 2.26
C GLU A 151 -8.99 -9.64 2.91
N ARG A 152 -10.19 -10.13 2.67
CA ARG A 152 -11.41 -9.60 3.28
C ARG A 152 -11.69 -10.35 4.59
N ARG A 153 -11.10 -9.87 5.66
CA ARG A 153 -11.24 -10.50 7.00
C ARG A 153 -11.29 -9.46 8.10
N MET A 154 -11.86 -9.87 9.24
CA MET A 154 -11.78 -9.09 10.46
C MET A 154 -10.35 -9.17 11.02
N ASN A 155 -9.82 -8.02 11.39
CA ASN A 155 -8.57 -7.93 12.15
C ASN A 155 -8.88 -8.06 13.64
N ALA A 156 -8.15 -8.93 14.33
CA ALA A 156 -8.25 -9.12 15.76
C ALA A 156 -6.85 -9.16 16.38
N PRO A 157 -6.61 -8.50 17.51
CA PRO A 157 -5.28 -8.43 18.14
C PRO A 157 -4.65 -9.81 18.35
N ALA A 158 -5.45 -10.81 18.74
CA ALA A 158 -4.98 -12.17 18.97
C ALA A 158 -4.48 -12.91 17.71
N LYS A 159 -4.76 -12.39 16.50
CA LYS A 159 -4.33 -12.99 15.23
C LYS A 159 -3.01 -12.43 14.69
N GLY A 160 -2.38 -11.52 15.45
CA GLY A 160 -1.15 -10.85 15.02
C GLY A 160 -1.36 -9.88 13.85
N ALA A 161 -0.29 -9.31 13.34
CA ALA A 161 -0.29 -8.30 12.29
C ALA A 161 0.40 -8.73 10.98
N ALA A 162 0.78 -10.01 10.86
CA ALA A 162 1.41 -10.55 9.65
C ALA A 162 0.44 -10.71 8.46
N ARG A 163 -0.87 -10.59 8.69
CA ARG A 163 -1.92 -10.73 7.66
C ARG A 163 -3.07 -9.78 7.96
N ILE A 164 -2.85 -8.48 7.79
CA ILE A 164 -3.89 -7.47 8.03
C ILE A 164 -4.84 -7.44 6.84
N GLY A 165 -6.10 -7.80 7.08
CA GLY A 165 -7.14 -7.75 6.07
C GLY A 165 -7.64 -6.33 5.81
N ARG A 166 -8.16 -6.08 4.61
CA ARG A 166 -8.68 -4.78 4.18
C ARG A 166 -10.06 -4.88 3.56
N ILE A 167 -10.82 -3.80 3.66
CA ILE A 167 -12.03 -3.56 2.87
C ILE A 167 -11.60 -2.68 1.69
N SER A 168 -11.52 -3.28 0.50
CA SER A 168 -11.25 -2.53 -0.72
C SER A 168 -12.52 -1.82 -1.18
N THR A 169 -12.43 -0.54 -1.46
CA THR A 169 -13.51 0.28 -2.03
C THR A 169 -13.27 0.53 -3.51
N LYS A 170 -14.31 0.88 -4.26
CA LYS A 170 -14.27 1.27 -5.67
C LYS A 170 -15.09 2.53 -5.87
N GLU A 171 -14.79 3.29 -6.90
CA GLU A 171 -15.42 4.60 -7.21
C GLU A 171 -16.97 4.57 -7.22
N ARG A 172 -17.56 3.45 -7.58
CA ARG A 172 -19.03 3.33 -7.68
C ARG A 172 -19.72 2.85 -6.41
N GLU A 173 -18.98 2.66 -5.32
CA GLU A 173 -19.53 2.12 -4.09
C GLU A 173 -20.21 3.22 -3.26
N SER A 174 -21.44 2.98 -2.83
CA SER A 174 -22.21 3.94 -2.03
C SER A 174 -21.83 3.93 -0.55
N CYS A 175 -22.16 5.02 0.18
CA CYS A 175 -22.01 5.06 1.62
C CYS A 175 -22.79 3.91 2.33
N ALA A 176 -23.96 3.52 1.80
CA ALA A 176 -24.73 2.40 2.32
C ALA A 176 -23.99 1.07 2.13
N TRP A 177 -23.31 0.89 0.99
CA TRP A 177 -22.44 -0.25 0.76
C TRP A 177 -21.30 -0.29 1.78
N LEU A 178 -20.60 0.83 2.00
CA LEU A 178 -19.52 0.90 2.98
C LEU A 178 -19.97 0.60 4.39
N LYS A 179 -21.10 1.21 4.85
CA LYS A 179 -21.70 0.93 6.17
C LYS A 179 -21.99 -0.55 6.36
N ARG A 180 -22.59 -1.21 5.34
CA ARG A 180 -22.87 -2.65 5.36
C ARG A 180 -21.58 -3.49 5.43
N ARG A 181 -20.53 -3.10 4.70
CA ARG A 181 -19.22 -3.78 4.75
C ARG A 181 -18.56 -3.63 6.11
N LEU A 182 -18.55 -2.43 6.67
CA LEU A 182 -18.05 -2.20 8.02
C LEU A 182 -18.79 -3.09 9.04
N PHE A 183 -20.12 -3.12 9.01
CA PHE A 183 -20.91 -3.99 9.90
C PHE A 183 -20.50 -5.46 9.77
N TYR A 184 -20.39 -6.00 8.57
CA TYR A 184 -20.01 -7.40 8.36
C TYR A 184 -18.61 -7.72 8.86
N TYR A 185 -17.63 -6.85 8.62
CA TYR A 185 -16.24 -7.12 8.99
C TYR A 185 -15.89 -6.74 10.43
N THR A 186 -16.75 -6.02 11.14
CA THR A 186 -16.59 -5.74 12.58
C THR A 186 -17.40 -6.67 13.46
N THR A 187 -18.31 -7.46 12.90
CA THR A 187 -19.12 -8.43 13.63
C THR A 187 -18.53 -9.84 13.47
N PRO A 188 -17.99 -10.48 14.53
CA PRO A 188 -17.25 -11.74 14.46
C PRO A 188 -17.96 -12.86 13.71
N PHE A 189 -19.26 -13.06 13.98
CA PHE A 189 -20.06 -14.09 13.33
C PHE A 189 -20.11 -13.93 11.81
N PHE A 190 -20.48 -12.75 11.33
CA PHE A 190 -20.56 -12.48 9.89
C PHE A 190 -19.19 -12.48 9.21
N SER A 191 -18.17 -11.97 9.89
CA SER A 191 -16.80 -11.97 9.38
C SER A 191 -16.28 -13.40 9.16
N SER A 192 -16.54 -14.32 10.07
CA SER A 192 -16.14 -15.72 9.95
C SER A 192 -16.86 -16.41 8.79
N LEU A 193 -18.17 -16.15 8.62
CA LEU A 193 -18.94 -16.71 7.51
C LEU A 193 -18.43 -16.21 6.14
N LEU A 194 -18.07 -14.94 6.04
CA LEU A 194 -17.53 -14.35 4.81
C LEU A 194 -16.11 -14.84 4.51
N ALA A 195 -15.29 -15.08 5.52
CA ALA A 195 -13.93 -15.62 5.35
C ALA A 195 -13.94 -17.03 4.76
N LEU A 196 -14.92 -17.86 5.10
CA LEU A 196 -15.10 -19.20 4.52
C LEU A 196 -15.39 -19.16 3.00
N HIS A 197 -15.96 -18.06 2.49
CA HIS A 197 -16.41 -17.98 1.10
C HIS A 197 -15.47 -17.22 0.15
N LYS A 198 -14.58 -16.34 0.65
CA LYS A 198 -13.85 -15.36 -0.18
C LYS A 198 -12.42 -15.02 0.28
N GLY A 199 -11.85 -15.76 1.20
CA GLY A 199 -10.46 -15.54 1.59
C GLY A 199 -9.50 -16.08 0.53
N PRO A 200 -8.47 -15.33 0.07
CA PRO A 200 -7.38 -15.93 -0.67
C PRO A 200 -6.73 -16.98 0.24
N ARG A 201 -6.60 -18.20 -0.26
CA ARG A 201 -5.78 -19.22 0.39
C ARG A 201 -4.32 -18.88 0.15
N LEU A 202 -3.47 -19.09 1.15
CA LEU A 202 -2.04 -19.08 0.90
C LEU A 202 -1.75 -20.18 -0.14
N PRO A 203 -0.84 -19.92 -1.10
CA PRO A 203 -0.49 -20.92 -2.11
C PRO A 203 -0.03 -22.28 -1.55
N ASP A 204 0.32 -22.31 -0.28
CA ASP A 204 0.90 -23.47 0.43
C ASP A 204 0.00 -24.01 1.57
N ASP A 205 -1.31 -23.66 1.60
CA ASP A 205 -2.30 -24.23 2.55
C ASP A 205 -3.02 -25.43 1.93
#